data_69ca40324029eee14feddbd88a1b0deb
#
_entry.id   69ca40324029eee14feddbd88a1b0deb
#
_cell.length_a   1.000
_cell.length_b   1.000
_cell.length_c   1.000
_cell.angle_alpha   90.00
_cell.angle_beta   90.00
_cell.angle_gamma   90.00
#
_symmetry.space_group_name_H-M   'P 1'
#
loop_
_entity.id
_entity.type
_entity.pdbx_description
1 polymer ?
#
loop_
_entity_poly.entity_id
_entity_poly.type
_entity_poly.pdbx_seq_one_letter_code
_entity_poly.pdbx_strand_id
1 'polypeptide(L)'
;VFGSADRHIYGLNAKDGNLLWTVRAAEPVLGAVTIADGTAYIGASDATFRATDIHTGKVIWTYTGVKGYIETKPLVTEDKVIFGAWDNTLYALNKTDGRELWKWTGGLTRMHFSPAAVWPVAADGKVFITDPQRAMTAIDIHTGNTVWRTFQSMVRETIGLSEDGERIYSKTMNDSIVCYAAQG
;
A
#
# COMPACT_ATOMS: atom_id res chain seq x y z
N VAL A 1 3.61 -6.02 -15.27
CA VAL A 1 2.96 -4.69 -15.21
C VAL A 1 3.82 -3.78 -14.36
N PHE A 2 3.95 -2.51 -14.72
CA PHE A 2 4.66 -1.47 -13.94
C PHE A 2 4.14 -0.07 -14.27
N GLY A 3 4.34 0.86 -13.35
CA GLY A 3 4.10 2.29 -13.55
C GLY A 3 5.36 3.00 -14.06
N SER A 4 5.19 4.14 -14.70
CA SER A 4 6.29 4.95 -15.24
C SER A 4 6.10 6.44 -14.96
N ALA A 5 7.23 7.16 -14.86
CA ALA A 5 7.24 8.61 -14.70
C ALA A 5 6.69 9.35 -15.93
N ASP A 6 6.54 8.69 -17.08
CA ASP A 6 5.92 9.22 -18.29
C ASP A 6 4.39 9.24 -18.25
N ARG A 7 3.79 8.96 -17.08
CA ARG A 7 2.35 8.94 -16.81
C ARG A 7 1.60 7.75 -17.41
N HIS A 8 2.28 6.62 -17.61
CA HIS A 8 1.66 5.41 -18.11
C HIS A 8 1.86 4.23 -17.15
N ILE A 9 0.90 3.32 -17.20
CA ILE A 9 1.00 1.97 -16.67
C ILE A 9 1.19 1.05 -17.89
N TYR A 10 2.18 0.18 -17.85
CA TYR A 10 2.54 -0.72 -18.94
C TYR A 10 2.27 -2.17 -18.58
N GLY A 11 1.64 -2.89 -19.47
CA GLY A 11 1.59 -4.34 -19.47
C GLY A 11 2.50 -4.90 -20.57
N LEU A 12 3.49 -5.69 -20.16
CA LEU A 12 4.40 -6.35 -21.10
C LEU A 12 4.21 -7.86 -21.03
N ASN A 13 4.44 -8.51 -22.15
CA ASN A 13 4.58 -9.95 -22.21
C ASN A 13 5.88 -10.36 -21.47
N ALA A 14 5.76 -11.22 -20.47
CA ALA A 14 6.90 -11.65 -19.64
C ALA A 14 7.93 -12.51 -20.38
N LYS A 15 7.58 -13.11 -21.51
CA LYS A 15 8.49 -13.98 -22.27
C LYS A 15 9.42 -13.22 -23.20
N ASP A 16 8.93 -12.17 -23.84
CA ASP A 16 9.64 -11.47 -24.92
C ASP A 16 9.72 -9.95 -24.72
N GLY A 17 9.09 -9.40 -23.67
CA GLY A 17 9.08 -7.97 -23.35
C GLY A 17 8.20 -7.13 -24.27
N ASN A 18 7.44 -7.75 -25.19
CA ASN A 18 6.58 -7.00 -26.08
C ASN A 18 5.47 -6.27 -25.33
N LEU A 19 5.14 -5.06 -25.79
CA LEU A 19 4.05 -4.27 -25.25
C LEU A 19 2.71 -4.95 -25.55
N LEU A 20 1.92 -5.20 -24.52
CA LEU A 20 0.56 -5.70 -24.63
C LEU A 20 -0.47 -4.57 -24.58
N TRP A 21 -0.30 -3.66 -23.62
CA TRP A 21 -1.22 -2.55 -23.43
C TRP A 21 -0.60 -1.43 -22.60
N THR A 22 -1.21 -0.25 -22.68
CA THR A 22 -0.91 0.90 -21.82
C THR A 22 -2.17 1.52 -21.26
N VAL A 23 -2.07 2.06 -20.03
CA VAL A 23 -3.12 2.89 -19.41
C VAL A 23 -2.51 4.23 -19.05
N ARG A 24 -3.11 5.33 -19.50
CA ARG A 24 -2.64 6.68 -19.18
C ARG A 24 -3.19 7.16 -17.85
N ALA A 25 -2.33 7.75 -17.03
CA ALA A 25 -2.66 8.52 -15.84
C ALA A 25 -2.51 10.03 -16.12
N ALA A 26 -3.06 10.89 -15.27
CA ALA A 26 -2.89 12.33 -15.40
C ALA A 26 -1.50 12.79 -14.94
N GLU A 27 -0.90 12.11 -13.96
CA GLU A 27 0.41 12.40 -13.39
C GLU A 27 1.29 11.13 -13.34
N PRO A 28 2.60 11.24 -13.03
CA PRO A 28 3.50 10.10 -12.94
C PRO A 28 2.98 8.94 -12.10
N VAL A 29 3.32 7.72 -12.49
CA VAL A 29 2.96 6.50 -11.78
C VAL A 29 4.24 5.93 -11.15
N LEU A 30 4.54 6.35 -9.92
CA LEU A 30 5.76 6.01 -9.20
C LEU A 30 5.57 4.88 -8.18
N GLY A 31 4.32 4.54 -7.86
CA GLY A 31 3.99 3.46 -6.94
C GLY A 31 4.34 2.08 -7.49
N ALA A 32 4.60 1.14 -6.59
CA ALA A 32 4.75 -0.25 -6.94
C ALA A 32 3.38 -0.88 -7.23
N VAL A 33 3.36 -1.83 -8.17
CA VAL A 33 2.16 -2.61 -8.49
C VAL A 33 2.08 -3.86 -7.62
N THR A 34 0.88 -4.22 -7.21
CA THR A 34 0.58 -5.56 -6.68
C THR A 34 -0.40 -6.25 -7.63
N ILE A 35 -0.09 -7.49 -7.99
CA ILE A 35 -0.95 -8.31 -8.86
C ILE A 35 -1.56 -9.42 -8.02
N ALA A 36 -2.88 -9.55 -8.10
CA ALA A 36 -3.63 -10.65 -7.50
C ALA A 36 -4.84 -10.98 -8.39
N ASP A 37 -5.11 -12.26 -8.58
CA ASP A 37 -6.27 -12.79 -9.30
C ASP A 37 -6.48 -12.14 -10.68
N GLY A 38 -5.40 -11.99 -11.45
CA GLY A 38 -5.47 -11.40 -12.79
C GLY A 38 -5.67 -9.88 -12.82
N THR A 39 -5.60 -9.20 -11.67
CA THR A 39 -5.79 -7.76 -11.53
C THR A 39 -4.53 -7.08 -11.00
N ALA A 40 -4.12 -5.99 -11.62
CA ALA A 40 -3.06 -5.10 -11.17
C ALA A 40 -3.65 -3.94 -10.36
N TYR A 41 -3.16 -3.74 -9.15
CA TYR A 41 -3.54 -2.68 -8.23
C TYR A 41 -2.40 -1.68 -8.12
N ILE A 42 -2.65 -0.41 -8.45
CA ILE A 42 -1.60 0.61 -8.49
C ILE A 42 -2.15 2.01 -8.20
N GLY A 43 -1.41 2.77 -7.43
CA GLY A 43 -1.65 4.20 -7.21
C GLY A 43 -0.78 5.06 -8.12
N ALA A 44 -1.16 6.31 -8.28
CA ALA A 44 -0.42 7.30 -9.06
C ALA A 44 -0.31 8.65 -8.35
N SER A 45 0.56 9.52 -8.85
CA SER A 45 0.73 10.89 -8.32
C SER A 45 -0.45 11.81 -8.65
N ASP A 46 -1.41 11.36 -9.45
CA ASP A 46 -2.68 12.05 -9.72
C ASP A 46 -3.76 11.83 -8.62
N ALA A 47 -3.35 11.29 -7.47
CA ALA A 47 -4.22 10.97 -6.36
C ALA A 47 -5.33 9.95 -6.70
N THR A 48 -5.11 9.12 -7.70
CA THR A 48 -6.03 8.04 -8.06
C THR A 48 -5.42 6.67 -7.80
N PHE A 49 -6.28 5.73 -7.44
CA PHE A 49 -5.91 4.33 -7.28
C PHE A 49 -6.75 3.48 -8.26
N ARG A 50 -6.12 2.54 -8.95
CA ARG A 50 -6.75 1.78 -10.03
C ARG A 50 -6.59 0.28 -9.86
N ALA A 51 -7.62 -0.46 -10.24
CA ALA A 51 -7.56 -1.88 -10.53
C ALA A 51 -7.67 -2.07 -12.05
N THR A 52 -6.74 -2.80 -12.62
CA THR A 52 -6.62 -2.98 -14.08
C THR A 52 -6.45 -4.45 -14.39
N ASP A 53 -7.20 -4.96 -15.34
CA ASP A 53 -7.06 -6.34 -15.86
C ASP A 53 -5.67 -6.50 -16.51
N ILE A 54 -4.87 -7.48 -16.06
CA ILE A 54 -3.48 -7.64 -16.51
C ILE A 54 -3.36 -8.13 -17.97
N HIS A 55 -4.40 -8.73 -18.53
CA HIS A 55 -4.36 -9.27 -19.87
C HIS A 55 -4.77 -8.25 -20.92
N THR A 56 -5.73 -7.38 -20.58
CA THR A 56 -6.36 -6.46 -21.53
C THR A 56 -5.99 -4.99 -21.31
N GLY A 57 -5.49 -4.63 -20.12
CA GLY A 57 -5.28 -3.24 -19.72
C GLY A 57 -6.60 -2.50 -19.41
N LYS A 58 -7.74 -3.18 -19.41
CA LYS A 58 -9.02 -2.54 -19.07
C LYS A 58 -9.03 -2.15 -17.59
N VAL A 59 -9.27 -0.87 -17.31
CA VAL A 59 -9.51 -0.40 -15.95
C VAL A 59 -10.84 -0.96 -15.47
N ILE A 60 -10.80 -1.72 -14.38
CA ILE A 60 -11.97 -2.36 -13.77
C ILE A 60 -12.71 -1.33 -12.91
N TRP A 61 -11.94 -0.64 -12.03
CA TRP A 61 -12.44 0.46 -11.24
C TRP A 61 -11.32 1.47 -10.93
N THR A 62 -11.73 2.68 -10.58
CA THR A 62 -10.84 3.77 -10.14
C THR A 62 -11.41 4.40 -8.88
N TYR A 63 -10.55 4.59 -7.88
CA TYR A 63 -10.86 5.33 -6.67
C TYR A 63 -10.17 6.70 -6.70
N THR A 64 -10.93 7.77 -6.42
CA THR A 64 -10.48 9.17 -6.51
C THR A 64 -10.60 9.93 -5.19
N GLY A 65 -10.83 9.23 -4.08
CA GLY A 65 -11.04 9.84 -2.76
C GLY A 65 -9.76 10.25 -2.02
N VAL A 66 -8.59 10.05 -2.63
CA VAL A 66 -7.27 10.36 -2.04
C VAL A 66 -6.95 11.83 -2.22
N LYS A 67 -6.29 12.44 -1.22
CA LYS A 67 -5.90 13.86 -1.26
C LYS A 67 -4.39 14.07 -1.45
N GLY A 68 -3.63 13.01 -1.66
CA GLY A 68 -2.19 13.04 -1.83
C GLY A 68 -1.70 12.03 -2.86
N TYR A 69 -0.41 12.06 -3.17
CA TYR A 69 0.22 11.10 -4.07
C TYR A 69 0.18 9.69 -3.49
N ILE A 70 0.17 8.68 -4.36
CA ILE A 70 0.21 7.28 -3.96
C ILE A 70 1.44 6.64 -4.58
N GLU A 71 2.42 6.32 -3.73
CA GLU A 71 3.72 5.76 -4.16
C GLU A 71 4.03 4.42 -3.47
N THR A 72 3.17 3.96 -2.57
CA THR A 72 3.34 2.71 -1.84
C THR A 72 3.10 1.48 -2.72
N LYS A 73 3.54 0.32 -2.23
CA LYS A 73 3.10 -0.98 -2.74
C LYS A 73 1.81 -1.38 -2.01
N PRO A 74 0.70 -1.57 -2.73
CA PRO A 74 -0.55 -1.98 -2.09
C PRO A 74 -0.46 -3.38 -1.47
N LEU A 75 -1.06 -3.56 -0.31
CA LEU A 75 -1.37 -4.86 0.26
C LEU A 75 -2.71 -5.32 -0.31
N VAL A 76 -2.74 -6.52 -0.87
CA VAL A 76 -3.98 -7.15 -1.37
C VAL A 76 -4.28 -8.37 -0.53
N THR A 77 -5.47 -8.42 0.04
CA THR A 77 -6.01 -9.57 0.78
C THR A 77 -7.09 -10.29 -0.04
N GLU A 78 -7.81 -11.19 0.56
CA GLU A 78 -8.93 -11.90 -0.10
C GLU A 78 -10.00 -10.91 -0.60
N ASP A 79 -10.37 -9.93 0.22
CA ASP A 79 -11.50 -9.01 0.01
C ASP A 79 -11.13 -7.53 -0.05
N LYS A 80 -9.88 -7.15 0.26
CA LYS A 80 -9.46 -5.75 0.39
C LYS A 80 -8.18 -5.42 -0.38
N VAL A 81 -8.06 -4.15 -0.72
CA VAL A 81 -6.82 -3.52 -1.14
C VAL A 81 -6.51 -2.39 -0.17
N ILE A 82 -5.31 -2.42 0.42
CA ILE A 82 -4.89 -1.48 1.48
C ILE A 82 -3.62 -0.77 1.02
N PHE A 83 -3.63 0.56 1.07
CA PHE A 83 -2.50 1.38 0.64
C PHE A 83 -2.43 2.69 1.41
N GLY A 84 -1.24 3.22 1.54
CA GLY A 84 -1.01 4.54 2.12
C GLY A 84 -0.88 5.64 1.06
N ALA A 85 -1.14 6.88 1.45
CA ALA A 85 -0.97 8.05 0.60
C ALA A 85 -0.28 9.22 1.33
N TRP A 86 0.24 10.17 0.58
CA TRP A 86 0.95 11.35 1.11
C TRP A 86 0.05 12.37 1.82
N ASP A 87 -1.23 12.07 1.95
CA ASP A 87 -2.17 12.80 2.82
C ASP A 87 -2.23 12.24 4.26
N ASN A 88 -1.24 11.44 4.66
CA ASN A 88 -1.13 10.78 5.96
C ASN A 88 -2.25 9.77 6.25
N THR A 89 -2.89 9.24 5.22
CA THR A 89 -4.02 8.32 5.35
C THR A 89 -3.65 6.94 4.82
N LEU A 90 -4.02 5.92 5.56
CA LEU A 90 -4.10 4.54 5.07
C LEU A 90 -5.54 4.27 4.66
N TYR A 91 -5.72 3.79 3.46
CA TYR A 91 -7.01 3.49 2.85
C TYR A 91 -7.21 1.98 2.74
N ALA A 92 -8.41 1.51 3.01
CA ALA A 92 -8.84 0.16 2.65
C ALA A 92 -10.05 0.23 1.74
N LEU A 93 -9.92 -0.37 0.58
CA LEU A 93 -10.97 -0.45 -0.43
C LEU A 93 -11.43 -1.89 -0.59
N ASN A 94 -12.69 -2.08 -0.96
CA ASN A 94 -13.20 -3.35 -1.43
C ASN A 94 -12.46 -3.75 -2.72
N LYS A 95 -11.91 -4.95 -2.75
CA LYS A 95 -11.09 -5.46 -3.86
C LYS A 95 -11.87 -5.53 -5.18
N THR A 96 -13.16 -5.82 -5.12
CA THR A 96 -13.98 -6.09 -6.30
C THR A 96 -14.47 -4.82 -7.00
N ASP A 97 -14.91 -3.82 -6.23
CA ASP A 97 -15.58 -2.63 -6.76
C ASP A 97 -14.87 -1.29 -6.44
N GLY A 98 -13.79 -1.32 -5.65
CA GLY A 98 -13.03 -0.14 -5.27
C GLY A 98 -13.74 0.77 -4.26
N ARG A 99 -14.87 0.35 -3.69
CA ARG A 99 -15.57 1.13 -2.66
C ARG A 99 -14.74 1.23 -1.39
N GLU A 100 -14.65 2.44 -0.80
CA GLU A 100 -13.99 2.66 0.47
C GLU A 100 -14.68 1.89 1.60
N LEU A 101 -13.90 1.10 2.34
CA LEU A 101 -14.34 0.35 3.51
C LEU A 101 -14.04 1.10 4.79
N TRP A 102 -12.79 1.58 4.92
CA TRP A 102 -12.35 2.39 6.04
C TRP A 102 -11.10 3.21 5.68
N LYS A 103 -10.83 4.22 6.50
CA LYS A 103 -9.60 5.02 6.50
C LYS A 103 -9.02 5.08 7.90
N TRP A 104 -7.70 5.11 7.97
CA TRP A 104 -6.97 5.37 9.19
C TRP A 104 -6.03 6.56 8.99
N THR A 105 -5.98 7.47 9.98
CA THR A 105 -5.07 8.62 9.96
C THR A 105 -4.23 8.64 11.22
N GLY A 106 -2.93 8.84 11.09
CA GLY A 106 -1.98 8.82 12.20
C GLY A 106 -1.98 10.06 13.11
N GLY A 107 -2.91 10.97 12.94
CA GLY A 107 -3.14 12.11 13.84
C GLY A 107 -2.14 13.26 13.77
N LEU A 108 -1.13 13.23 12.89
CA LEU A 108 -0.20 14.34 12.67
C LEU A 108 -0.10 14.74 11.20
N THR A 109 -0.04 16.04 10.97
CA THR A 109 0.01 16.70 9.66
C THR A 109 1.41 16.85 9.05
N ARG A 110 2.43 16.18 9.58
CA ARG A 110 3.78 16.25 9.02
C ARG A 110 3.93 15.25 7.88
N MET A 111 4.22 15.76 6.68
CA MET A 111 4.42 15.01 5.44
C MET A 111 5.68 14.11 5.41
N HIS A 112 6.27 13.79 6.54
CA HIS A 112 7.45 12.94 6.60
C HIS A 112 7.07 11.56 7.12
N PHE A 113 7.41 10.52 6.36
CA PHE A 113 7.16 9.11 6.73
C PHE A 113 5.68 8.76 6.87
N SER A 114 4.88 9.29 5.99
CA SER A 114 3.48 8.93 5.80
C SER A 114 3.32 7.43 5.50
N PRO A 115 2.13 6.84 5.70
CA PRO A 115 1.80 5.53 5.15
C PRO A 115 2.13 5.36 3.66
N ALA A 116 2.33 6.45 2.91
CA ALA A 116 2.76 6.45 1.52
C ALA A 116 4.14 5.83 1.26
N ALA A 117 5.06 5.89 2.22
CA ALA A 117 6.41 5.35 2.09
C ALA A 117 6.53 3.92 2.63
N VAL A 118 5.47 3.38 3.22
CA VAL A 118 5.46 2.07 3.87
C VAL A 118 4.74 1.06 2.99
N TRP A 119 5.28 -0.14 2.91
CA TRP A 119 4.58 -1.28 2.35
C TRP A 119 3.85 -1.99 3.48
N PRO A 120 2.53 -1.84 3.60
CA PRO A 120 1.79 -2.47 4.67
C PRO A 120 1.85 -3.99 4.56
N VAL A 121 1.90 -4.67 5.69
CA VAL A 121 1.82 -6.13 5.78
C VAL A 121 0.64 -6.52 6.66
N ALA A 122 0.08 -7.71 6.46
CA ALA A 122 -1.03 -8.21 7.27
C ALA A 122 -0.70 -9.56 7.90
N ALA A 123 -1.04 -9.70 9.16
CA ALA A 123 -1.00 -10.96 9.89
C ALA A 123 -1.99 -10.89 11.06
N ASP A 124 -2.51 -12.05 11.47
CA ASP A 124 -3.37 -12.20 12.65
C ASP A 124 -4.53 -11.17 12.71
N GLY A 125 -5.22 -10.96 11.58
CA GLY A 125 -6.35 -10.03 11.48
C GLY A 125 -5.97 -8.54 11.60
N LYS A 126 -4.69 -8.21 11.51
CA LYS A 126 -4.16 -6.85 11.64
C LYS A 126 -3.36 -6.43 10.41
N VAL A 127 -3.35 -5.13 10.15
CA VAL A 127 -2.43 -4.47 9.22
C VAL A 127 -1.37 -3.73 10.02
N PHE A 128 -0.12 -3.91 9.66
CA PHE A 128 1.01 -3.25 10.31
C PHE A 128 1.61 -2.19 9.40
N ILE A 129 1.83 -1.01 9.96
CA ILE A 129 2.47 0.11 9.29
C ILE A 129 3.46 0.81 10.21
N THR A 130 4.43 1.49 9.62
CA THR A 130 5.14 2.58 10.29
C THR A 130 4.34 3.86 10.09
N ASP A 131 3.91 4.48 11.16
CA ASP A 131 3.12 5.70 11.07
C ASP A 131 3.98 6.99 10.94
N PRO A 132 3.36 8.15 10.67
CA PRO A 132 4.08 9.41 10.53
C PRO A 132 4.91 9.84 11.76
N GLN A 133 4.61 9.29 12.93
CA GLN A 133 5.35 9.53 14.18
C GLN A 133 6.46 8.50 14.43
N ARG A 134 6.70 7.59 13.46
CA ARG A 134 7.68 6.49 13.55
C ARG A 134 7.31 5.45 14.60
N ALA A 135 6.05 5.31 14.91
CA ALA A 135 5.54 4.20 15.71
C ALA A 135 5.25 2.99 14.81
N MET A 136 5.55 1.80 15.31
CA MET A 136 4.93 0.59 14.76
C MET A 136 3.47 0.58 15.20
N THR A 137 2.58 0.50 14.24
CA THR A 137 1.13 0.58 14.48
C THR A 137 0.44 -0.64 13.89
N ALA A 138 -0.33 -1.33 14.70
CA ALA A 138 -1.22 -2.40 14.29
C ALA A 138 -2.66 -1.88 14.23
N ILE A 139 -3.31 -2.14 13.12
CA ILE A 139 -4.66 -1.68 12.79
C ILE A 139 -5.51 -2.91 12.51
N ASP A 140 -6.69 -3.01 13.11
CA ASP A 140 -7.65 -4.06 12.80
C ASP A 140 -8.03 -4.01 11.32
N ILE A 141 -7.84 -5.12 10.60
CA ILE A 141 -8.00 -5.18 9.14
C ILE A 141 -9.45 -4.99 8.68
N HIS A 142 -10.42 -5.27 9.55
CA HIS A 142 -11.84 -5.19 9.22
C HIS A 142 -12.44 -3.82 9.51
N THR A 143 -12.00 -3.21 10.63
CA THR A 143 -12.61 -1.96 11.12
C THR A 143 -11.77 -0.71 10.86
N GLY A 144 -10.46 -0.85 10.63
CA GLY A 144 -9.53 0.27 10.54
C GLY A 144 -9.17 0.91 11.88
N ASN A 145 -9.58 0.31 13.00
CA ASN A 145 -9.26 0.82 14.34
C ASN A 145 -7.84 0.44 14.76
N THR A 146 -7.14 1.33 15.45
CA THR A 146 -5.84 1.01 16.05
C THR A 146 -6.01 -0.05 17.13
N VAL A 147 -5.31 -1.18 17.01
CA VAL A 147 -5.26 -2.23 18.01
C VAL A 147 -4.19 -1.91 19.04
N TRP A 148 -2.98 -1.64 18.58
CA TRP A 148 -1.88 -1.16 19.41
C TRP A 148 -0.92 -0.28 18.63
N ARG A 149 -0.11 0.47 19.35
CA ARG A 149 0.87 1.39 18.82
C ARG A 149 2.05 1.49 19.79
N THR A 150 3.27 1.39 19.27
CA THR A 150 4.48 1.48 20.10
C THR A 150 5.52 2.40 19.50
N PHE A 151 6.15 3.20 20.34
CA PHE A 151 7.24 4.12 20.00
C PHE A 151 8.63 3.60 20.42
N GLN A 152 8.71 2.40 20.97
CA GLN A 152 9.93 1.87 21.59
C GLN A 152 11.13 1.86 20.67
N SER A 153 10.94 1.75 19.37
CA SER A 153 12.03 1.52 18.44
C SER A 153 12.16 2.57 17.33
N MET A 154 11.33 3.60 17.30
CA MET A 154 11.34 4.63 16.24
C MET A 154 11.58 4.03 14.87
N VAL A 155 10.63 3.24 14.39
CA VAL A 155 10.73 2.46 13.14
C VAL A 155 10.75 3.33 11.87
N ARG A 156 11.30 2.78 10.80
CA ARG A 156 11.32 3.39 9.45
C ARG A 156 10.43 2.62 8.47
N GLU A 157 10.47 3.05 7.23
CA GLU A 157 9.50 2.71 6.17
C GLU A 157 9.37 1.22 5.85
N THR A 158 10.43 0.45 6.01
CA THR A 158 10.45 -0.95 5.56
C THR A 158 9.88 -1.87 6.63
N ILE A 159 8.87 -2.64 6.27
CA ILE A 159 8.28 -3.69 7.09
C ILE A 159 8.41 -5.01 6.34
N GLY A 160 8.91 -6.01 7.03
CA GLY A 160 8.94 -7.40 6.57
C GLY A 160 8.03 -8.27 7.43
N LEU A 161 7.45 -9.30 6.83
CA LEU A 161 6.68 -10.34 7.51
C LEU A 161 7.44 -11.66 7.40
N SER A 162 7.51 -12.43 8.50
CA SER A 162 8.01 -13.81 8.44
C SER A 162 7.08 -14.70 7.60
N GLU A 163 7.62 -15.78 7.07
CA GLU A 163 6.86 -16.72 6.22
C GLU A 163 5.67 -17.36 6.95
N ASP A 164 5.82 -17.62 8.25
CA ASP A 164 4.75 -18.13 9.12
C ASP A 164 3.71 -17.08 9.52
N GLY A 165 3.96 -15.79 9.23
CA GLY A 165 3.07 -14.69 9.61
C GLY A 165 3.13 -14.30 11.10
N GLU A 166 4.02 -14.88 11.89
CA GLU A 166 4.06 -14.65 13.35
C GLU A 166 4.87 -13.41 13.75
N ARG A 167 5.79 -12.94 12.88
CA ARG A 167 6.76 -11.91 13.22
C ARG A 167 6.81 -10.81 12.19
N ILE A 168 6.85 -9.57 12.68
CA ILE A 168 6.99 -8.37 11.87
C ILE A 168 8.38 -7.77 12.14
N TYR A 169 9.12 -7.49 11.08
CA TYR A 169 10.45 -6.89 11.14
C TYR A 169 10.40 -5.48 10.60
N SER A 170 11.07 -4.57 11.29
CA SER A 170 11.24 -3.19 10.78
C SER A 170 12.62 -2.66 11.08
N LYS A 171 13.12 -1.81 10.20
CA LYS A 171 14.33 -1.03 10.41
C LYS A 171 14.03 0.14 11.35
N THR A 172 14.97 0.44 12.24
CA THR A 172 14.88 1.61 13.13
C THR A 172 15.71 2.79 12.62
N MET A 173 15.52 3.95 13.24
CA MET A 173 16.36 5.14 12.98
C MET A 173 17.81 4.99 13.45
N ASN A 174 18.08 4.05 14.34
CA ASN A 174 19.40 3.77 14.89
C ASN A 174 20.11 2.59 14.18
N ASP A 175 19.75 2.33 12.93
CA ASP A 175 20.32 1.28 12.08
C ASP A 175 20.22 -0.15 12.66
N SER A 176 19.25 -0.38 13.51
CA SER A 176 18.92 -1.69 14.07
C SER A 176 17.69 -2.30 13.35
N ILE A 177 17.55 -3.59 13.48
CA ILE A 177 16.32 -4.30 13.09
C ILE A 177 15.60 -4.70 14.36
N VAL A 178 14.30 -4.44 14.42
CA VAL A 178 13.42 -4.86 15.50
C VAL A 178 12.41 -5.87 15.01
N CYS A 179 12.03 -6.76 15.91
CA CYS A 179 11.04 -7.79 15.65
C CYS A 179 9.88 -7.63 16.63
N TYR A 180 8.67 -7.67 16.12
CA TYR A 180 7.43 -7.65 16.89
C TYR A 180 6.68 -8.94 16.65
N ALA A 181 5.97 -9.44 17.68
CA ALA A 181 5.02 -10.53 17.50
C ALA A 181 3.75 -9.97 16.79
N ALA A 182 3.21 -10.73 15.84
CA ALA A 182 1.98 -10.34 15.16
C ALA A 182 0.75 -10.42 16.08
N GLN A 183 0.78 -11.30 17.05
CA GLN A 183 -0.31 -11.49 18.02
C GLN A 183 -0.42 -10.35 19.06
N GLY A 184 0.62 -9.56 19.29
CA GLY A 184 0.62 -8.42 20.23
C GLY A 184 1.47 -8.64 21.43
#